data_56b7a699536d4f8b30ea7ab4b5ef98d7
#
_entry.id   56b7a699536d4f8b30ea7ab4b5ef98d7
#
_cell.length_a   1.000
_cell.length_b   1.000
_cell.length_c   1.000
_cell.angle_alpha   90.00
_cell.angle_beta   90.00
_cell.angle_gamma   90.00
#
_symmetry.space_group_name_H-M   'P 1'
#
loop_
_entity.id
_entity.type
_entity.pdbx_description
1 polymer ?
#
loop_
_entity_poly.entity_id
_entity_poly.type
_entity_poly.pdbx_seq_one_letter_code
_entity_poly.pdbx_strand_id
1 'polypeptide(L)'
;KIIGGGDVNCIYFSHTARILKEYNNDIKIIIVLRNPVDRAYSAFNYFYRLGIEKEKYFKTAIEDEGNLKSFDDQSNKTYLSHGYYYNQLLEYYKFFKKDQIHIILFKDLVQNQEAVFKRTLNFLGLSEHKHLRKIKEVESNPSAILRSANLHKLTNEDNFIKKYYQRIVPKNWRFYLNINIIKRIERLNKKKIKYDPMDLDLRKKLTTLFRPYNNKLADLIDINLDHWEL
;
A
#
# COMPACT_ATOMS: atom_id res chain seq x y z
N LYS A 1 -22.07 9.07 -11.46
CA LYS A 1 -21.15 9.27 -10.30
C LYS A 1 -20.44 7.95 -10.04
N ILE A 2 -19.10 7.95 -10.11
CA ILE A 2 -18.29 6.79 -9.75
C ILE A 2 -17.88 6.92 -8.29
N ILE A 3 -17.93 5.80 -7.56
CA ILE A 3 -17.50 5.70 -6.16
C ILE A 3 -16.36 4.68 -6.14
N GLY A 4 -15.28 5.00 -5.47
CA GLY A 4 -14.14 4.13 -5.30
C GLY A 4 -13.70 4.07 -3.85
N GLY A 5 -13.10 2.95 -3.48
CA GLY A 5 -12.43 2.74 -2.20
C GLY A 5 -11.11 2.02 -2.45
N GLY A 6 -10.22 2.02 -1.48
CA GLY A 6 -8.95 1.32 -1.62
C GLY A 6 -8.38 0.90 -0.28
N ASP A 7 -7.76 -0.28 -0.28
CA ASP A 7 -7.02 -0.83 0.83
C ASP A 7 -5.84 -1.67 0.31
N VAL A 8 -4.70 -1.61 0.97
CA VAL A 8 -3.48 -2.31 0.55
C VAL A 8 -3.54 -3.82 0.77
N ASN A 9 -4.43 -4.29 1.64
CA ASN A 9 -4.56 -5.70 1.99
C ASN A 9 -5.60 -6.44 1.12
N CYS A 10 -6.42 -5.71 0.35
CA CYS A 10 -7.48 -6.33 -0.45
C CYS A 10 -6.97 -7.43 -1.38
N ILE A 11 -5.82 -7.23 -2.02
CA ILE A 11 -5.23 -8.24 -2.92
C ILE A 11 -4.67 -9.44 -2.16
N TYR A 12 -4.22 -9.23 -0.93
CA TYR A 12 -3.58 -10.26 -0.11
C TYR A 12 -4.57 -11.33 0.38
N PHE A 13 -5.77 -10.92 0.79
CA PHE A 13 -6.78 -11.85 1.29
C PHE A 13 -7.54 -12.52 0.15
N SER A 14 -7.40 -13.84 0.02
CA SER A 14 -8.02 -14.63 -1.06
C SER A 14 -9.54 -14.49 -1.14
N HIS A 15 -10.22 -14.33 0.01
CA HIS A 15 -11.68 -14.19 0.07
C HIS A 15 -12.20 -12.85 -0.44
N THR A 16 -11.33 -11.82 -0.52
CA THR A 16 -11.74 -10.45 -0.95
C THR A 16 -12.30 -10.44 -2.36
N ALA A 17 -11.69 -11.17 -3.29
CA ALA A 17 -12.16 -11.24 -4.68
C ALA A 17 -13.60 -11.73 -4.76
N ARG A 18 -13.95 -12.78 -4.00
CA ARG A 18 -15.31 -13.31 -3.93
C ARG A 18 -16.30 -12.29 -3.35
N ILE A 19 -15.95 -11.68 -2.23
CA ILE A 19 -16.80 -10.66 -1.58
C ILE A 19 -17.08 -9.48 -2.53
N LEU A 20 -16.05 -9.00 -3.22
CA LEU A 20 -16.21 -7.90 -4.18
C LEU A 20 -17.13 -8.31 -5.34
N LYS A 21 -17.01 -9.53 -5.82
CA LYS A 21 -17.86 -10.06 -6.90
C LYS A 21 -19.32 -10.20 -6.47
N GLU A 22 -19.57 -10.70 -5.27
CA GLU A 22 -20.91 -10.79 -4.67
C GLU A 22 -21.54 -9.40 -4.46
N TYR A 23 -20.72 -8.41 -4.09
CA TYR A 23 -21.19 -7.04 -3.90
C TYR A 23 -21.56 -6.34 -5.22
N ASN A 24 -20.73 -6.48 -6.25
CA ASN A 24 -20.98 -5.88 -7.55
C ASN A 24 -20.24 -6.62 -8.67
N ASN A 25 -20.99 -7.22 -9.60
CA ASN A 25 -20.44 -7.97 -10.73
C ASN A 25 -19.63 -7.10 -11.72
N ASP A 26 -19.94 -5.81 -11.81
CA ASP A 26 -19.37 -4.86 -12.77
C ASP A 26 -18.26 -4.00 -12.15
N ILE A 27 -17.78 -4.37 -10.96
CA ILE A 27 -16.72 -3.64 -10.29
C ILE A 27 -15.44 -3.65 -11.14
N LYS A 28 -14.80 -2.50 -11.25
CA LYS A 28 -13.49 -2.34 -11.86
C LYS A 28 -12.42 -2.27 -10.80
N ILE A 29 -11.37 -3.05 -10.95
CA ILE A 29 -10.32 -3.22 -9.96
C ILE A 29 -9.03 -2.61 -10.51
N ILE A 30 -8.40 -1.76 -9.71
CA ILE A 30 -7.09 -1.18 -10.02
C ILE A 30 -6.09 -1.72 -9.02
N ILE A 31 -5.03 -2.34 -9.51
CA ILE A 31 -3.99 -2.95 -8.69
C ILE A 31 -2.65 -2.29 -9.01
N VAL A 32 -1.99 -1.76 -7.99
CA VAL A 32 -0.64 -1.19 -8.12
C VAL A 32 0.37 -2.19 -7.60
N LEU A 33 1.25 -2.66 -8.48
CA LEU A 33 2.31 -3.61 -8.16
C LEU A 33 3.66 -2.91 -8.11
N ARG A 34 4.48 -3.30 -7.15
CA ARG A 34 5.86 -2.86 -6.97
C ARG A 34 6.77 -4.07 -6.90
N ASN A 35 8.07 -3.92 -7.24
CA ASN A 35 9.06 -4.96 -6.94
C ASN A 35 8.81 -5.52 -5.52
N PRO A 36 8.57 -6.83 -5.36
CA PRO A 36 8.14 -7.41 -4.09
C PRO A 36 9.17 -7.24 -2.97
N VAL A 37 10.47 -7.22 -3.31
CA VAL A 37 11.56 -6.98 -2.35
C VAL A 37 11.50 -5.54 -1.84
N ASP A 38 11.38 -4.58 -2.76
CA ASP A 38 11.27 -3.15 -2.39
C ASP A 38 9.99 -2.86 -1.60
N ARG A 39 8.89 -3.55 -1.95
CA ARG A 39 7.63 -3.42 -1.22
C ARG A 39 7.78 -3.92 0.21
N ALA A 40 8.36 -5.12 0.38
CA ALA A 40 8.57 -5.74 1.69
C ALA A 40 9.43 -4.84 2.60
N TYR A 41 10.55 -4.35 2.07
CA TYR A 41 11.43 -3.44 2.80
C TYR A 41 10.76 -2.10 3.14
N SER A 42 9.97 -1.57 2.22
CA SER A 42 9.20 -0.34 2.45
C SER A 42 8.15 -0.53 3.53
N ALA A 43 7.46 -1.67 3.55
CA ALA A 43 6.46 -1.99 4.57
C ALA A 43 7.11 -2.16 5.96
N PHE A 44 8.23 -2.89 6.04
CA PHE A 44 9.01 -3.00 7.28
C PHE A 44 9.36 -1.61 7.83
N ASN A 45 9.99 -0.76 7.02
CA ASN A 45 10.36 0.59 7.43
C ASN A 45 9.15 1.44 7.85
N TYR A 46 8.00 1.24 7.19
CA TYR A 46 6.75 1.91 7.57
C TYR A 46 6.26 1.48 8.94
N PHE A 47 6.19 0.17 9.22
CA PHE A 47 5.73 -0.35 10.52
C PHE A 47 6.74 -0.09 11.64
N TYR A 48 8.04 -0.18 11.36
CA TYR A 48 9.08 0.21 12.31
C TYR A 48 8.95 1.68 12.73
N ARG A 49 8.71 2.55 11.76
CA ARG A 49 8.46 3.97 12.02
C ARG A 49 7.24 4.23 12.90
N LEU A 50 6.19 3.45 12.74
CA LEU A 50 4.97 3.56 13.54
C LEU A 50 5.12 2.94 14.94
N GLY A 51 6.24 2.26 15.22
CA GLY A 51 6.45 1.53 16.47
C GLY A 51 5.60 0.25 16.58
N ILE A 52 5.03 -0.20 15.46
CA ILE A 52 4.28 -1.46 15.34
C ILE A 52 5.27 -2.61 15.21
N GLU A 53 6.26 -2.47 14.34
CA GLU A 53 7.40 -3.38 14.25
C GLU A 53 8.42 -3.04 15.34
N LYS A 54 8.85 -4.06 16.09
CA LYS A 54 9.83 -3.94 17.17
C LYS A 54 11.23 -4.39 16.76
N GLU A 55 11.27 -5.25 15.73
CA GLU A 55 12.54 -5.71 15.17
C GLU A 55 13.28 -4.56 14.52
N LYS A 56 14.57 -4.42 14.89
CA LYS A 56 15.44 -3.38 14.35
C LYS A 56 15.91 -3.68 12.93
N TYR A 57 16.07 -4.96 12.62
CA TYR A 57 16.65 -5.41 11.38
C TYR A 57 15.61 -6.12 10.52
N PHE A 58 15.53 -5.74 9.25
CA PHE A 58 14.59 -6.34 8.31
C PHE A 58 14.79 -7.85 8.16
N LYS A 59 16.04 -8.31 8.15
CA LYS A 59 16.38 -9.73 8.08
C LYS A 59 15.68 -10.52 9.18
N THR A 60 15.78 -10.07 10.43
CA THR A 60 15.15 -10.74 11.59
C THR A 60 13.62 -10.70 11.47
N ALA A 61 13.05 -9.55 11.07
CA ALA A 61 11.61 -9.42 10.92
C ALA A 61 11.00 -10.39 9.90
N ILE A 62 11.71 -10.70 8.81
CA ILE A 62 11.22 -11.67 7.81
C ILE A 62 11.49 -13.13 8.19
N GLU A 63 12.48 -13.41 9.03
CA GLU A 63 12.71 -14.76 9.59
C GLU A 63 11.52 -15.18 10.49
N ASP A 64 10.96 -14.24 11.23
CA ASP A 64 9.76 -14.45 12.05
C ASP A 64 8.51 -14.73 11.21
N GLU A 65 8.43 -14.20 9.99
CA GLU A 65 7.28 -14.42 9.09
C GLU A 65 7.10 -15.90 8.75
N GLY A 66 8.18 -16.66 8.62
CA GLY A 66 8.14 -18.12 8.38
C GLY A 66 7.49 -18.92 9.51
N ASN A 67 7.34 -18.33 10.70
CA ASN A 67 6.74 -18.96 11.88
C ASN A 67 5.26 -18.57 12.07
N LEU A 68 4.68 -17.73 11.21
CA LEU A 68 3.28 -17.35 11.30
C LEU A 68 2.36 -18.53 10.97
N LYS A 69 1.51 -18.89 11.94
CA LYS A 69 0.70 -20.12 11.89
C LYS A 69 -0.54 -20.04 10.99
N SER A 70 -0.94 -18.85 10.50
CA SER A 70 -2.07 -18.71 9.60
C SER A 70 -1.99 -17.42 8.76
N PHE A 71 -2.53 -17.50 7.52
CA PHE A 71 -2.74 -16.34 6.64
C PHE A 71 -3.77 -15.33 7.19
N ASP A 72 -4.60 -15.74 8.13
CA ASP A 72 -5.60 -14.88 8.79
C ASP A 72 -5.01 -14.10 9.97
N ASP A 73 -3.75 -14.34 10.31
CA ASP A 73 -3.08 -13.54 11.28
C ASP A 73 -2.91 -12.12 10.72
N GLN A 74 -3.81 -11.23 11.15
CA GLN A 74 -3.81 -9.81 10.82
C GLN A 74 -2.58 -9.08 11.39
N SER A 75 -1.59 -9.84 11.88
CA SER A 75 -0.32 -9.28 12.27
C SER A 75 0.30 -8.60 11.05
N ASN A 76 0.62 -7.34 11.18
CA ASN A 76 1.28 -6.53 10.16
C ASN A 76 2.70 -7.04 9.79
N LYS A 77 3.03 -8.29 10.15
CA LYS A 77 4.33 -8.92 10.01
C LYS A 77 4.50 -9.78 8.76
N THR A 78 3.53 -9.73 7.84
CA THR A 78 3.58 -10.51 6.58
C THR A 78 4.24 -9.72 5.46
N TYR A 79 5.55 -9.50 5.60
CA TYR A 79 6.31 -8.72 4.62
C TYR A 79 6.48 -9.46 3.28
N LEU A 80 6.91 -10.70 3.29
CA LEU A 80 7.18 -11.46 2.07
C LEU A 80 5.89 -11.98 1.43
N SER A 81 4.95 -12.45 2.25
CA SER A 81 3.70 -13.06 1.78
C SER A 81 2.87 -12.12 0.90
N HIS A 82 2.89 -10.83 1.17
CA HIS A 82 2.25 -9.82 0.32
C HIS A 82 2.93 -9.64 -1.05
N GLY A 83 4.10 -10.19 -1.27
CA GLY A 83 4.84 -10.11 -2.53
C GLY A 83 4.51 -11.21 -3.54
N TYR A 84 3.77 -12.24 -3.17
CA TYR A 84 3.40 -13.34 -4.06
C TYR A 84 2.20 -12.99 -4.95
N TYR A 85 2.34 -11.92 -5.73
CA TYR A 85 1.28 -11.34 -6.56
C TYR A 85 0.67 -12.31 -7.56
N TYR A 86 1.47 -13.24 -8.11
CA TYR A 86 0.98 -14.27 -9.02
C TYR A 86 -0.18 -15.05 -8.40
N ASN A 87 0.01 -15.58 -7.20
CA ASN A 87 -1.00 -16.36 -6.50
C ASN A 87 -2.24 -15.50 -6.15
N GLN A 88 -2.00 -14.27 -5.72
CA GLN A 88 -3.05 -13.32 -5.36
C GLN A 88 -3.91 -12.96 -6.57
N LEU A 89 -3.30 -12.68 -7.72
CA LEU A 89 -4.03 -12.37 -8.96
C LEU A 89 -4.78 -13.56 -9.52
N LEU A 90 -4.27 -14.79 -9.37
CA LEU A 90 -5.02 -15.99 -9.76
C LEU A 90 -6.37 -16.08 -9.02
N GLU A 91 -6.43 -15.71 -7.72
CA GLU A 91 -7.69 -15.67 -6.98
C GLU A 91 -8.65 -14.64 -7.56
N TYR A 92 -8.16 -13.48 -7.97
CA TYR A 92 -8.99 -12.46 -8.60
C TYR A 92 -9.50 -12.89 -9.98
N TYR A 93 -8.68 -13.55 -10.80
CA TYR A 93 -9.08 -14.03 -12.13
C TYR A 93 -10.08 -15.20 -12.10
N LYS A 94 -10.31 -15.82 -10.95
CA LYS A 94 -11.44 -16.78 -10.78
C LYS A 94 -12.80 -16.08 -10.85
N PHE A 95 -12.87 -14.81 -10.45
CA PHE A 95 -14.10 -14.07 -10.30
C PHE A 95 -14.26 -12.90 -11.30
N PHE A 96 -13.15 -12.33 -11.77
CA PHE A 96 -13.13 -11.16 -12.63
C PHE A 96 -12.43 -11.44 -13.95
N LYS A 97 -12.97 -10.89 -15.04
CA LYS A 97 -12.33 -10.93 -16.35
C LYS A 97 -11.09 -10.01 -16.37
N LYS A 98 -10.19 -10.26 -17.32
CA LYS A 98 -8.97 -9.42 -17.48
C LYS A 98 -9.29 -7.94 -17.74
N ASP A 99 -10.36 -7.66 -18.46
CA ASP A 99 -10.81 -6.30 -18.77
C ASP A 99 -11.44 -5.56 -17.59
N GLN A 100 -11.72 -6.26 -16.48
CA GLN A 100 -12.17 -5.67 -15.21
C GLN A 100 -11.00 -5.34 -14.26
N ILE A 101 -9.78 -5.76 -14.59
CA ILE A 101 -8.61 -5.58 -13.73
C ILE A 101 -7.54 -4.74 -14.45
N HIS A 102 -7.21 -3.58 -13.92
CA HIS A 102 -6.18 -2.70 -14.43
C HIS A 102 -4.93 -2.77 -13.56
N ILE A 103 -3.85 -3.32 -14.12
CA ILE A 103 -2.55 -3.43 -13.44
C ILE A 103 -1.71 -2.19 -13.75
N ILE A 104 -1.15 -1.61 -12.69
CA ILE A 104 -0.25 -0.46 -12.76
C ILE A 104 1.07 -0.85 -12.09
N LEU A 105 2.19 -0.68 -12.75
CA LEU A 105 3.48 -0.78 -12.09
C LEU A 105 3.79 0.50 -11.34
N PHE A 106 4.22 0.38 -10.09
CA PHE A 106 4.60 1.54 -9.27
C PHE A 106 5.70 2.38 -9.90
N LYS A 107 6.62 1.74 -10.63
CA LYS A 107 7.66 2.42 -11.40
C LYS A 107 7.05 3.38 -12.43
N ASP A 108 6.06 2.93 -13.19
CA ASP A 108 5.39 3.75 -14.19
C ASP A 108 4.63 4.91 -13.54
N LEU A 109 3.98 4.64 -12.40
CA LEU A 109 3.27 5.68 -11.65
C LEU A 109 4.23 6.79 -11.18
N VAL A 110 5.48 6.46 -10.84
CA VAL A 110 6.49 7.45 -10.44
C VAL A 110 7.12 8.16 -11.64
N GLN A 111 7.38 7.44 -12.74
CA GLN A 111 8.11 7.96 -13.89
C GLN A 111 7.21 8.68 -14.90
N ASN A 112 5.94 8.25 -15.03
CA ASN A 112 5.02 8.77 -16.04
C ASN A 112 3.57 8.82 -15.53
N GLN A 113 3.36 9.66 -14.52
CA GLN A 113 2.07 9.83 -13.83
C GLN A 113 0.93 10.16 -14.78
N GLU A 114 1.18 11.04 -15.75
CA GLU A 114 0.15 11.49 -16.68
C GLU A 114 -0.35 10.35 -17.58
N ALA A 115 0.57 9.56 -18.14
CA ALA A 115 0.20 8.43 -18.99
C ALA A 115 -0.54 7.34 -18.20
N VAL A 116 -0.11 7.06 -16.95
CA VAL A 116 -0.81 6.13 -16.07
C VAL A 116 -2.23 6.62 -15.77
N PHE A 117 -2.38 7.91 -15.49
CA PHE A 117 -3.69 8.50 -15.23
C PHE A 117 -4.62 8.40 -16.43
N LYS A 118 -4.14 8.73 -17.64
CA LYS A 118 -4.90 8.60 -18.87
C LYS A 118 -5.39 7.18 -19.11
N ARG A 119 -4.50 6.19 -18.98
CA ARG A 119 -4.87 4.77 -19.09
C ARG A 119 -5.91 4.37 -18.04
N THR A 120 -5.76 4.84 -16.81
CA THR A 120 -6.70 4.56 -15.73
C THR A 120 -8.07 5.18 -15.98
N LEU A 121 -8.15 6.41 -16.47
CA LEU A 121 -9.42 7.05 -16.83
C LEU A 121 -10.10 6.30 -17.97
N ASN A 122 -9.37 5.92 -19.02
CA ASN A 122 -9.89 5.13 -20.13
C ASN A 122 -10.43 3.77 -19.64
N PHE A 123 -9.67 3.09 -18.76
CA PHE A 123 -10.13 1.85 -18.14
C PHE A 123 -11.45 2.05 -17.37
N LEU A 124 -11.60 3.16 -16.67
CA LEU A 124 -12.81 3.50 -15.92
C LEU A 124 -13.96 3.94 -16.83
N GLY A 125 -13.72 4.20 -18.12
CA GLY A 125 -14.70 4.77 -19.05
C GLY A 125 -14.99 6.25 -18.79
N LEU A 126 -14.01 6.97 -18.24
CA LEU A 126 -14.09 8.40 -17.96
C LEU A 126 -13.39 9.19 -19.06
N SER A 127 -14.05 10.25 -19.55
CA SER A 127 -13.41 11.20 -20.47
C SER A 127 -12.27 11.96 -19.77
N GLU A 128 -11.23 12.29 -20.53
CA GLU A 128 -10.16 13.18 -20.05
C GLU A 128 -10.75 14.53 -19.68
N HIS A 129 -10.92 14.78 -18.40
CA HIS A 129 -11.38 16.08 -17.94
C HIS A 129 -10.23 17.09 -17.89
N LYS A 130 -10.54 18.35 -18.26
CA LYS A 130 -9.63 19.52 -18.18
C LYS A 130 -8.99 19.71 -16.78
N HIS A 131 -9.47 18.99 -15.78
CA HIS A 131 -8.98 19.03 -14.39
C HIS A 131 -7.67 18.26 -14.16
N LEU A 132 -7.20 17.41 -15.10
CA LEU A 132 -5.88 16.76 -15.01
C LEU A 132 -4.71 17.76 -14.92
N ARG A 133 -4.89 18.99 -15.38
CA ARG A 133 -3.87 20.06 -15.25
C ARG A 133 -3.50 20.45 -13.82
N LYS A 134 -4.18 19.92 -12.80
CA LYS A 134 -3.92 20.19 -11.38
C LYS A 134 -3.45 18.98 -10.58
N ILE A 135 -3.08 17.89 -11.22
CA ILE A 135 -2.37 16.83 -10.50
C ILE A 135 -1.00 17.40 -10.18
N LYS A 136 -0.88 18.01 -9.01
CA LYS A 136 0.43 18.28 -8.41
C LYS A 136 1.11 16.94 -8.30
N GLU A 137 2.37 16.88 -8.74
CA GLU A 137 3.24 15.73 -8.45
C GLU A 137 2.97 15.29 -7.01
N VAL A 138 2.38 14.11 -6.87
CA VAL A 138 2.16 13.55 -5.56
C VAL A 138 3.56 13.15 -5.10
N GLU A 139 4.18 14.03 -4.32
CA GLU A 139 5.41 13.66 -3.63
C GLU A 139 5.12 12.35 -2.90
N SER A 140 5.80 11.29 -3.30
CA SER A 140 5.78 10.01 -2.58
C SER A 140 5.99 10.35 -1.10
N ASN A 141 5.17 9.79 -0.22
CA ASN A 141 5.25 10.05 1.23
C ASN A 141 6.72 10.08 1.66
N PRO A 142 7.26 11.24 2.02
CA PRO A 142 8.66 11.34 2.36
C PRO A 142 8.92 10.41 3.54
N SER A 143 9.99 9.63 3.45
CA SER A 143 10.43 8.77 4.55
C SER A 143 10.62 9.65 5.80
N ALA A 144 9.70 9.57 6.74
CA ALA A 144 9.73 10.36 7.95
C ALA A 144 9.46 9.45 9.15
N ILE A 145 10.30 9.53 10.19
CA ILE A 145 10.06 8.86 11.47
C ILE A 145 9.21 9.78 12.36
N LEU A 146 8.37 9.15 13.16
CA LEU A 146 7.68 9.84 14.24
C LEU A 146 8.72 10.19 15.34
N ARG A 147 8.75 11.44 15.78
CA ARG A 147 9.54 11.86 16.94
C ARG A 147 9.01 11.22 18.22
N SER A 148 7.70 11.00 18.28
CA SER A 148 7.01 10.36 19.39
C SER A 148 5.89 9.46 18.89
N ALA A 149 6.02 8.15 19.13
CA ALA A 149 4.97 7.16 18.86
C ALA A 149 3.73 7.41 19.75
N ASN A 150 3.94 7.85 21.00
CA ASN A 150 2.83 8.17 21.90
C ASN A 150 2.00 9.34 21.38
N LEU A 151 2.63 10.36 20.81
CA LEU A 151 1.92 11.49 20.22
C LEU A 151 1.10 11.05 18.98
N HIS A 152 1.62 10.13 18.19
CA HIS A 152 0.91 9.55 17.06
C HIS A 152 -0.31 8.72 17.52
N LYS A 153 -0.15 7.88 18.52
CA LYS A 153 -1.27 7.13 19.13
C LYS A 153 -2.36 8.06 19.67
N LEU A 154 -1.95 9.16 20.31
CA LEU A 154 -2.85 10.15 20.87
C LEU A 154 -3.72 10.85 19.81
N THR A 155 -3.18 11.06 18.61
CA THR A 155 -3.88 11.72 17.49
C THR A 155 -4.71 10.78 16.63
N ASN A 156 -4.32 9.49 16.52
CA ASN A 156 -4.91 8.56 15.55
C ASN A 156 -5.74 7.44 16.18
N GLU A 157 -5.43 7.01 17.39
CA GLU A 157 -6.21 5.96 18.06
C GLU A 157 -7.42 6.52 18.79
N ASP A 158 -8.46 5.68 19.00
CA ASP A 158 -9.60 6.00 19.82
C ASP A 158 -9.22 5.94 21.31
N ASN A 159 -8.83 7.07 21.84
CA ASN A 159 -8.42 7.22 23.23
C ASN A 159 -9.40 8.11 24.03
N PHE A 160 -9.22 8.14 25.34
CA PHE A 160 -10.05 8.93 26.26
C PHE A 160 -10.06 10.42 25.90
N ILE A 161 -8.93 10.97 25.46
CA ILE A 161 -8.79 12.37 25.08
C ILE A 161 -9.62 12.68 23.84
N LYS A 162 -9.64 11.79 22.86
CA LYS A 162 -10.46 11.93 21.65
C LYS A 162 -11.96 11.85 21.97
N LYS A 163 -12.36 10.94 22.87
CA LYS A 163 -13.76 10.88 23.36
C LYS A 163 -14.17 12.15 24.10
N TYR A 164 -13.30 12.67 24.96
CA TYR A 164 -13.55 13.91 25.70
C TYR A 164 -13.63 15.13 24.77
N TYR A 165 -12.70 15.23 23.82
CA TYR A 165 -12.71 16.23 22.76
C TYR A 165 -14.01 16.18 21.93
N GLN A 166 -14.45 14.98 21.56
CA GLN A 166 -15.70 14.79 20.81
C GLN A 166 -16.94 15.19 21.61
N ARG A 167 -16.87 15.18 22.92
CA ARG A 167 -17.98 15.59 23.80
C ARG A 167 -18.09 17.11 23.95
N ILE A 168 -16.95 17.80 23.96
CA ILE A 168 -16.90 19.26 24.23
C ILE A 168 -16.99 20.09 22.95
N VAL A 169 -16.35 19.63 21.85
CA VAL A 169 -16.24 20.42 20.62
C VAL A 169 -17.47 20.17 19.74
N PRO A 170 -18.21 21.19 19.32
CA PRO A 170 -19.33 21.07 18.40
C PRO A 170 -18.92 20.45 17.06
N LYS A 171 -19.84 19.64 16.45
CA LYS A 171 -19.55 18.90 15.20
C LYS A 171 -18.99 19.78 14.08
N ASN A 172 -19.49 21.00 13.90
CA ASN A 172 -19.08 21.94 12.86
C ASN A 172 -17.62 22.43 13.02
N TRP A 173 -17.15 22.53 14.27
CA TRP A 173 -15.80 22.97 14.60
C TRP A 173 -14.78 21.83 14.56
N ARG A 174 -15.24 20.58 14.78
CA ARG A 174 -14.37 19.39 14.76
C ARG A 174 -13.68 19.20 13.43
N PHE A 175 -14.40 19.40 12.33
CA PHE A 175 -13.84 19.26 10.99
C PHE A 175 -12.67 20.24 10.76
N TYR A 176 -12.88 21.50 11.13
CA TYR A 176 -11.87 22.55 10.95
C TYR A 176 -10.66 22.36 11.87
N LEU A 177 -10.89 22.04 13.12
CA LEU A 177 -9.83 21.80 14.13
C LEU A 177 -9.05 20.51 13.83
N ASN A 178 -9.70 19.42 13.45
CA ASN A 178 -9.03 18.18 13.08
C ASN A 178 -8.11 18.37 11.87
N ILE A 179 -8.57 19.05 10.83
CA ILE A 179 -7.74 19.24 9.63
C ILE A 179 -6.52 20.13 9.94
N ASN A 180 -6.68 21.19 10.70
CA ASN A 180 -5.61 22.18 10.88
C ASN A 180 -4.66 21.84 12.02
N ILE A 181 -5.20 21.44 13.17
CA ILE A 181 -4.38 21.19 14.37
C ILE A 181 -3.75 19.81 14.33
N ILE A 182 -4.51 18.75 14.08
CA ILE A 182 -3.99 17.39 14.07
C ILE A 182 -2.96 17.22 12.95
N LYS A 183 -3.26 17.67 11.74
CA LYS A 183 -2.29 17.65 10.63
C LYS A 183 -1.02 18.46 10.91
N ARG A 184 -1.14 19.58 11.65
CA ARG A 184 0.03 20.36 12.07
C ARG A 184 0.87 19.64 13.10
N ILE A 185 0.23 19.02 14.10
CA ILE A 185 0.88 18.18 15.11
C ILE A 185 1.57 16.99 14.44
N GLU A 186 0.89 16.29 13.55
CA GLU A 186 1.48 15.18 12.79
C GLU A 186 2.68 15.62 11.95
N ARG A 187 2.60 16.78 11.30
CA ARG A 187 3.72 17.34 10.52
C ARG A 187 4.93 17.65 11.40
N LEU A 188 4.71 18.26 12.57
CA LEU A 188 5.77 18.58 13.54
C LEU A 188 6.34 17.32 14.19
N ASN A 189 5.53 16.26 14.34
CA ASN A 189 5.97 14.97 14.86
C ASN A 189 6.75 14.14 13.83
N LYS A 190 6.83 14.56 12.56
CA LYS A 190 7.58 13.88 11.51
C LYS A 190 9.01 14.44 11.41
N LYS A 191 10.00 13.55 11.48
CA LYS A 191 11.40 13.86 11.17
C LYS A 191 11.76 13.13 9.87
N LYS A 192 12.17 13.87 8.85
CA LYS A 192 12.69 13.23 7.60
C LYS A 192 13.89 12.37 7.97
N ILE A 193 13.85 11.11 7.57
CA ILE A 193 14.98 10.19 7.70
C ILE A 193 15.15 9.50 6.36
N LYS A 194 16.41 9.36 5.97
CA LYS A 194 16.80 8.47 4.89
C LYS A 194 17.05 7.10 5.56
N TYR A 195 16.28 6.10 5.15
CA TYR A 195 16.55 4.73 5.59
C TYR A 195 17.85 4.25 4.98
N ASP A 196 18.58 3.46 5.75
CA ASP A 196 19.72 2.75 5.20
C ASP A 196 19.26 1.85 4.03
N PRO A 197 20.07 1.71 2.99
CA PRO A 197 19.75 0.75 1.93
C PRO A 197 19.69 -0.66 2.51
N MET A 198 18.86 -1.51 1.90
CA MET A 198 18.83 -2.94 2.24
C MET A 198 20.19 -3.55 1.99
N ASP A 199 20.60 -4.47 2.86
CA ASP A 199 21.78 -5.31 2.66
C ASP A 199 21.74 -6.00 1.28
N LEU A 200 22.84 -5.93 0.54
CA LEU A 200 22.89 -6.41 -0.85
C LEU A 200 22.74 -7.93 -0.97
N ASP A 201 23.27 -8.67 -0.01
CA ASP A 201 23.18 -10.14 -0.05
C ASP A 201 21.77 -10.59 0.31
N LEU A 202 21.14 -9.92 1.26
CA LEU A 202 19.72 -10.14 1.57
C LEU A 202 18.86 -9.81 0.35
N ARG A 203 19.13 -8.67 -0.33
CA ARG A 203 18.40 -8.30 -1.56
C ARG A 203 18.50 -9.38 -2.62
N LYS A 204 19.70 -9.87 -2.91
CA LYS A 204 19.93 -10.95 -3.88
C LYS A 204 19.17 -12.22 -3.53
N LYS A 205 19.18 -12.62 -2.24
CA LYS A 205 18.44 -13.79 -1.76
C LYS A 205 16.95 -13.63 -1.98
N LEU A 206 16.38 -12.49 -1.63
CA LEU A 206 14.95 -12.22 -1.80
C LEU A 206 14.56 -12.08 -3.28
N THR A 207 15.39 -11.48 -4.11
CA THR A 207 15.18 -11.43 -5.56
C THR A 207 15.13 -12.85 -6.14
N THR A 208 16.08 -13.71 -5.75
CA THR A 208 16.08 -15.12 -6.16
C THR A 208 14.83 -15.87 -5.68
N LEU A 209 14.36 -15.61 -4.47
CA LEU A 209 13.14 -16.19 -3.91
C LEU A 209 11.91 -15.82 -4.74
N PHE A 210 11.78 -14.55 -5.13
CA PHE A 210 10.60 -14.07 -5.87
C PHE A 210 10.67 -14.34 -7.38
N ARG A 211 11.85 -14.56 -7.96
CA ARG A 211 12.04 -14.73 -9.41
C ARG A 211 11.05 -15.72 -10.06
N PRO A 212 10.85 -16.95 -9.58
CA PRO A 212 9.93 -17.89 -10.23
C PRO A 212 8.48 -17.40 -10.20
N TYR A 213 8.10 -16.62 -9.20
CA TYR A 213 6.76 -16.04 -9.08
C TYR A 213 6.61 -14.79 -9.96
N ASN A 214 7.67 -13.98 -10.06
CA ASN A 214 7.68 -12.81 -10.94
C ASN A 214 7.61 -13.21 -12.42
N ASN A 215 8.29 -14.28 -12.82
CA ASN A 215 8.22 -14.80 -14.19
C ASN A 215 6.79 -15.26 -14.53
N LYS A 216 6.19 -16.07 -13.66
CA LYS A 216 4.78 -16.48 -13.83
C LYS A 216 3.82 -15.29 -13.83
N LEU A 217 4.10 -14.27 -13.02
CA LEU A 217 3.31 -13.05 -12.99
C LEU A 217 3.43 -12.29 -14.30
N ALA A 218 4.65 -12.12 -14.83
CA ALA A 218 4.91 -11.44 -16.10
C ALA A 218 4.10 -12.07 -17.23
N ASP A 219 4.12 -13.41 -17.34
CA ASP A 219 3.32 -14.18 -18.31
C ASP A 219 1.81 -13.98 -18.10
N LEU A 220 1.35 -13.99 -16.85
CA LEU A 220 -0.07 -13.88 -16.51
C LEU A 220 -0.67 -12.52 -16.91
N ILE A 221 0.10 -11.44 -16.67
CA ILE A 221 -0.35 -10.05 -16.90
C ILE A 221 0.12 -9.45 -18.22
N ASP A 222 0.95 -10.18 -18.99
CA ASP A 222 1.57 -9.74 -20.25
C ASP A 222 2.36 -8.42 -20.10
N ILE A 223 3.18 -8.35 -19.04
CA ILE A 223 4.03 -7.17 -18.74
C ILE A 223 5.44 -7.65 -18.39
N ASN A 224 6.46 -7.06 -19.03
CA ASN A 224 7.85 -7.33 -18.69
C ASN A 224 8.21 -6.83 -17.27
N LEU A 225 8.72 -7.74 -16.44
CA LEU A 225 9.14 -7.49 -15.07
C LEU A 225 10.65 -7.69 -14.84
N ASP A 226 11.48 -7.79 -15.90
CA ASP A 226 12.93 -8.03 -15.79
C ASP A 226 13.64 -7.00 -14.91
N HIS A 227 13.13 -5.77 -14.89
CA HIS A 227 13.65 -4.72 -14.03
C HIS A 227 13.44 -4.98 -12.51
N TRP A 228 12.71 -6.03 -12.12
CA TRP A 228 12.60 -6.47 -10.74
C TRP A 228 13.73 -7.40 -10.31
N GLU A 229 14.56 -7.84 -11.26
CA GLU A 229 15.71 -8.71 -11.00
C GLU A 229 16.99 -7.94 -10.64
N LEU A 230 16.94 -6.61 -10.68
CA LEU A 230 18.07 -5.70 -10.42
C LEU A 230 18.25 -5.37 -8.92
#